data_089f049ac1f14716faee6ac665caac08
#
_entry.id   089f049ac1f14716faee6ac665caac08
#
_cell.length_a   1.000
_cell.length_b   1.000
_cell.length_c   1.000
_cell.angle_alpha   90.00
_cell.angle_beta   90.00
_cell.angle_gamma   90.00
#
_symmetry.space_group_name_H-M   'P 1'
#
loop_
_entity.id
_entity.type
_entity.pdbx_description
1 polymer ?
#
loop_
_entity_poly.entity_id
_entity_poly.type
_entity_poly.pdbx_seq_one_letter_code
_entity_poly.pdbx_strand_id
1 'polypeptide(L)'
;LAFSLLFMSSTAIADEPKTVLIHIKTGLKHGGAQICVAYNTIWAALEEGLDVNVLIDADAVNIYKVGWFGKDGIENDKLPGNMRETLARQLNVPLEKVPYRYGEYLAMLREKGAEFYVNEEMLITAGIAKGPGDLDQLSAKFFKPVSLPDMIQLRLEADVYLVY
;
A
#
# COMPACT_ATOMS: atom_id res chain seq x y z
N LEU A 1 0.40 -31.40 -56.07
CA LEU A 1 -0.18 -31.45 -54.71
C LEU A 1 0.61 -30.49 -53.80
N ALA A 2 0.05 -29.29 -53.58
CA ALA A 2 0.62 -28.30 -52.65
C ALA A 2 -0.03 -28.49 -51.28
N PHE A 3 0.79 -28.78 -50.25
CA PHE A 3 0.35 -28.88 -48.87
C PHE A 3 0.47 -27.48 -48.24
N SER A 4 -0.65 -26.82 -47.96
CA SER A 4 -0.70 -25.57 -47.20
C SER A 4 -0.65 -25.90 -45.71
N LEU A 5 0.46 -25.59 -45.05
CA LEU A 5 0.54 -25.60 -43.56
C LEU A 5 -0.17 -24.35 -43.04
N LEU A 6 -1.33 -24.53 -42.42
CA LEU A 6 -1.92 -23.51 -41.55
C LEU A 6 -1.14 -23.43 -40.24
N PHE A 7 -0.39 -22.33 -40.06
CA PHE A 7 0.13 -21.97 -38.72
C PHE A 7 -1.02 -21.39 -37.89
N MET A 8 -1.56 -22.14 -36.97
CA MET A 8 -2.41 -21.61 -35.89
C MET A 8 -1.53 -20.85 -34.92
N SER A 9 -1.53 -19.52 -34.98
CA SER A 9 -0.96 -18.67 -33.93
C SER A 9 -1.84 -18.79 -32.71
N SER A 10 -1.39 -19.53 -31.71
CA SER A 10 -1.96 -19.52 -30.37
C SER A 10 -1.60 -18.15 -29.75
N THR A 11 -2.56 -17.24 -29.67
CA THR A 11 -2.46 -16.06 -28.83
C THR A 11 -2.54 -16.53 -27.38
N ALA A 12 -1.40 -16.59 -26.68
CA ALA A 12 -1.39 -16.73 -25.26
C ALA A 12 -2.15 -15.51 -24.68
N ILE A 13 -3.31 -15.74 -24.09
CA ILE A 13 -3.99 -14.77 -23.26
C ILE A 13 -3.08 -14.62 -22.05
N ALA A 14 -2.42 -13.47 -21.90
CA ALA A 14 -1.70 -13.15 -20.67
C ALA A 14 -2.76 -13.15 -19.55
N ASP A 15 -2.55 -13.95 -18.52
CA ASP A 15 -3.36 -13.89 -17.31
C ASP A 15 -3.26 -12.46 -16.74
N GLU A 16 -4.41 -11.85 -16.45
CA GLU A 16 -4.41 -10.54 -15.80
C GLU A 16 -3.70 -10.65 -14.45
N PRO A 17 -2.92 -9.61 -14.04
CA PRO A 17 -2.24 -9.65 -12.76
C PRO A 17 -3.27 -9.78 -11.63
N LYS A 18 -2.97 -10.64 -10.67
CA LYS A 18 -3.85 -10.81 -9.50
C LYS A 18 -3.82 -9.58 -8.63
N THR A 19 -4.99 -9.20 -8.14
CA THR A 19 -5.17 -8.05 -7.25
C THR A 19 -5.03 -8.47 -5.79
N VAL A 20 -4.16 -7.77 -5.06
CA VAL A 20 -3.97 -7.94 -3.61
C VAL A 20 -4.49 -6.71 -2.89
N LEU A 21 -5.42 -6.89 -1.95
CA LEU A 21 -5.84 -5.86 -1.02
C LEU A 21 -5.14 -6.03 0.33
N ILE A 22 -4.33 -5.06 0.70
CA ILE A 22 -3.66 -5.00 2.00
C ILE A 22 -4.36 -3.96 2.86
N HIS A 23 -5.04 -4.43 3.92
CA HIS A 23 -5.84 -3.62 4.81
C HIS A 23 -5.06 -3.34 6.10
N ILE A 24 -4.65 -2.09 6.32
CA ILE A 24 -3.91 -1.65 7.50
C ILE A 24 -4.90 -0.99 8.46
N LYS A 25 -5.08 -1.60 9.63
CA LYS A 25 -6.02 -1.18 10.68
C LYS A 25 -5.34 -0.74 11.97
N THR A 26 -4.12 -1.19 12.19
CA THR A 26 -3.42 -1.01 13.45
C THR A 26 -2.60 0.27 13.45
N GLY A 27 -2.80 1.12 14.46
CA GLY A 27 -2.02 2.33 14.68
C GLY A 27 -0.65 2.06 15.29
N LEU A 28 0.27 3.06 15.20
CA LEU A 28 1.65 2.96 15.70
C LEU A 28 1.75 2.54 17.17
N LYS A 29 0.85 3.02 18.02
CA LYS A 29 0.86 2.75 19.45
C LYS A 29 0.64 1.29 19.82
N HIS A 30 -0.02 0.55 18.91
CA HIS A 30 -0.47 -0.82 19.16
C HIS A 30 0.20 -1.87 18.27
N GLY A 31 0.95 -1.45 17.24
CA GLY A 31 1.47 -2.41 16.29
C GLY A 31 2.49 -1.89 15.28
N GLY A 32 3.51 -1.16 15.72
CA GLY A 32 4.58 -0.71 14.82
C GLY A 32 5.21 -1.85 14.02
N ALA A 33 5.29 -3.06 14.59
CA ALA A 33 5.75 -4.25 13.87
C ALA A 33 4.78 -4.66 12.74
N GLN A 34 3.47 -4.53 12.96
CA GLN A 34 2.46 -4.88 11.94
C GLN A 34 2.54 -3.92 10.75
N ILE A 35 2.78 -2.64 11.00
CA ILE A 35 2.96 -1.64 9.93
C ILE A 35 4.22 -1.97 9.11
N CYS A 36 5.32 -2.33 9.78
CA CYS A 36 6.53 -2.78 9.10
C CYS A 36 6.24 -3.98 8.19
N VAL A 37 5.54 -4.99 8.70
CA VAL A 37 5.21 -6.20 7.94
C VAL A 37 4.28 -5.85 6.78
N ALA A 38 3.28 -4.98 6.98
CA ALA A 38 2.39 -4.53 5.92
C ALA A 38 3.18 -3.88 4.77
N TYR A 39 4.06 -2.93 5.05
CA TYR A 39 4.87 -2.27 4.02
C TYR A 39 5.80 -3.25 3.28
N ASN A 40 6.40 -4.18 4.02
CA ASN A 40 7.24 -5.22 3.42
C ASN A 40 6.43 -6.14 2.49
N THR A 41 5.20 -6.48 2.90
CA THR A 41 4.28 -7.29 2.08
C THR A 41 3.83 -6.54 0.83
N ILE A 42 3.54 -5.24 0.93
CA ILE A 42 3.23 -4.39 -0.24
C ILE A 42 4.39 -4.44 -1.23
N TRP A 43 5.63 -4.22 -0.76
CA TRP A 43 6.79 -4.25 -1.64
C TRP A 43 6.98 -5.62 -2.30
N ALA A 44 6.93 -6.70 -1.51
CA ALA A 44 7.07 -8.06 -2.05
C ALA A 44 6.00 -8.36 -3.12
N ALA A 45 4.75 -7.99 -2.88
CA ALA A 45 3.67 -8.18 -3.84
C ALA A 45 3.90 -7.41 -5.16
N LEU A 46 4.40 -6.18 -5.08
CA LEU A 46 4.77 -5.38 -6.25
C LEU A 46 5.93 -6.01 -7.04
N GLU A 47 6.94 -6.57 -6.37
CA GLU A 47 8.06 -7.26 -7.04
C GLU A 47 7.61 -8.56 -7.74
N GLU A 48 6.54 -9.20 -7.24
CA GLU A 48 5.90 -10.35 -7.89
C GLU A 48 4.97 -9.96 -9.06
N GLY A 49 4.86 -8.67 -9.36
CA GLY A 49 4.04 -8.15 -10.47
C GLY A 49 2.54 -8.17 -10.19
N LEU A 50 2.14 -8.13 -8.91
CA LEU A 50 0.74 -8.09 -8.51
C LEU A 50 0.22 -6.65 -8.49
N ASP A 51 -1.08 -6.47 -8.76
CA ASP A 51 -1.76 -5.20 -8.54
C ASP A 51 -2.06 -5.04 -7.05
N VAL A 52 -1.51 -3.99 -6.45
CA VAL A 52 -1.57 -3.81 -4.99
C VAL A 52 -2.44 -2.61 -4.62
N ASN A 53 -3.55 -2.89 -3.96
CA ASN A 53 -4.40 -1.92 -3.30
C ASN A 53 -4.15 -1.93 -1.79
N VAL A 54 -3.97 -0.76 -1.19
CA VAL A 54 -3.74 -0.59 0.25
C VAL A 54 -4.89 0.21 0.82
N LEU A 55 -5.62 -0.36 1.79
CA LEU A 55 -6.70 0.31 2.49
C LEU A 55 -6.25 0.69 3.90
N ILE A 56 -6.27 1.98 4.20
CA ILE A 56 -5.98 2.54 5.52
C ILE A 56 -7.30 2.77 6.26
N ASP A 57 -7.47 2.14 7.41
CA ASP A 57 -8.74 2.13 8.15
C ASP A 57 -8.51 2.14 9.66
N ALA A 58 -9.56 2.31 10.42
CA ALA A 58 -9.56 2.26 11.88
C ALA A 58 -8.47 3.16 12.50
N ASP A 59 -7.71 2.65 13.47
CA ASP A 59 -6.67 3.41 14.16
C ASP A 59 -5.48 3.77 13.25
N ALA A 60 -5.29 3.06 12.13
CA ALA A 60 -4.21 3.34 11.19
C ALA A 60 -4.32 4.72 10.51
N VAL A 61 -5.51 5.33 10.41
CA VAL A 61 -5.66 6.68 9.84
C VAL A 61 -4.84 7.73 10.62
N ASN A 62 -4.65 7.51 11.93
CA ASN A 62 -3.88 8.40 12.78
C ASN A 62 -2.36 8.39 12.49
N ILE A 63 -1.86 7.35 11.81
CA ILE A 63 -0.44 7.23 11.45
C ILE A 63 -0.04 8.32 10.44
N TYR A 64 -0.98 8.67 9.58
CA TYR A 64 -0.77 9.56 8.43
C TYR A 64 -1.24 11.00 8.68
N LYS A 65 -1.67 11.32 9.90
CA LYS A 65 -2.05 12.67 10.27
C LYS A 65 -0.82 13.57 10.36
N VAL A 66 -0.88 14.74 9.72
CA VAL A 66 0.12 15.79 9.91
C VAL A 66 0.12 16.23 11.38
N GLY A 67 1.27 16.13 12.02
CA GLY A 67 1.44 16.51 13.42
C GLY A 67 1.43 18.02 13.63
N TRP A 68 1.30 18.41 14.91
CA TRP A 68 1.49 19.79 15.33
C TRP A 68 2.91 20.26 14.95
N PHE A 69 3.06 21.34 14.25
CA PHE A 69 4.30 21.83 13.63
C PHE A 69 4.74 21.11 12.33
N GLY A 70 3.85 20.42 11.61
CA GLY A 70 4.20 19.75 10.36
C GLY A 70 5.09 18.50 10.54
N LYS A 71 5.15 17.95 11.77
CA LYS A 71 5.80 16.66 12.02
C LYS A 71 4.74 15.58 11.92
N ASP A 72 4.92 14.70 10.98
CA ASP A 72 4.00 13.62 10.69
C ASP A 72 4.23 12.44 11.62
N GLY A 73 3.18 11.65 11.85
CA GLY A 73 3.27 10.52 12.77
C GLY A 73 4.36 9.54 12.38
N ILE A 74 4.23 8.88 11.24
CA ILE A 74 5.17 7.83 10.81
C ILE A 74 6.25 8.34 9.84
N GLU A 75 5.98 9.38 9.05
CA GLU A 75 6.85 9.75 7.93
C GLU A 75 8.29 10.05 8.31
N ASN A 76 8.48 10.64 9.49
CA ASN A 76 9.81 10.97 10.01
C ASN A 76 10.49 9.83 10.76
N ASP A 77 9.77 8.75 11.05
CA ASP A 77 10.34 7.62 11.77
C ASP A 77 11.30 6.83 10.87
N LYS A 78 12.41 6.41 11.49
CA LYS A 78 13.42 5.60 10.79
C LYS A 78 13.00 4.14 10.78
N LEU A 79 13.23 3.47 9.65
CA LEU A 79 13.17 2.02 9.62
C LEU A 79 14.30 1.42 10.49
N PRO A 80 14.00 0.38 11.29
CA PRO A 80 15.05 -0.33 12.01
C PRO A 80 16.15 -0.85 11.07
N GLY A 81 17.43 -0.65 11.46
CA GLY A 81 18.55 -1.00 10.58
C GLY A 81 18.59 -2.49 10.21
N ASN A 82 18.34 -3.36 11.17
CA ASN A 82 18.27 -4.82 10.95
C ASN A 82 17.13 -5.21 9.99
N MET A 83 16.02 -4.47 10.00
CA MET A 83 14.93 -4.67 9.05
C MET A 83 15.36 -4.30 7.64
N ARG A 84 16.03 -3.15 7.46
CA ARG A 84 16.52 -2.71 6.16
C ARG A 84 17.49 -3.73 5.55
N GLU A 85 18.43 -4.25 6.33
CA GLU A 85 19.37 -5.29 5.91
C GLU A 85 18.64 -6.59 5.52
N THR A 86 17.61 -6.96 6.27
CA THR A 86 16.80 -8.15 5.98
C THR A 86 16.02 -7.98 4.69
N LEU A 87 15.37 -6.82 4.46
CA LEU A 87 14.67 -6.52 3.22
C LEU A 87 15.61 -6.52 2.02
N ALA A 88 16.79 -5.91 2.13
CA ALA A 88 17.78 -5.91 1.07
C ALA A 88 18.13 -7.33 0.61
N ARG A 89 18.29 -8.25 1.57
CA ARG A 89 18.57 -9.67 1.27
C ARG A 89 17.37 -10.40 0.67
N GLN A 90 16.18 -10.24 1.25
CA GLN A 90 14.98 -10.97 0.83
C GLN A 90 14.50 -10.56 -0.57
N LEU A 91 14.59 -9.27 -0.87
CA LEU A 91 14.18 -8.71 -2.16
C LEU A 91 15.34 -8.63 -3.17
N ASN A 92 16.52 -9.10 -2.79
CA ASN A 92 17.73 -9.09 -3.62
C ASN A 92 18.05 -7.70 -4.20
N VAL A 93 17.94 -6.67 -3.36
CA VAL A 93 18.24 -5.28 -3.72
C VAL A 93 19.41 -4.74 -2.89
N PRO A 94 20.20 -3.78 -3.43
CA PRO A 94 21.23 -3.10 -2.65
C PRO A 94 20.63 -2.36 -1.44
N LEU A 95 21.35 -2.33 -0.31
CA LEU A 95 20.88 -1.72 0.95
C LEU A 95 20.51 -0.24 0.78
N GLU A 96 21.22 0.48 -0.07
CA GLU A 96 20.96 1.89 -0.40
C GLU A 96 19.64 2.10 -1.16
N LYS A 97 19.06 1.05 -1.74
CA LYS A 97 17.72 1.09 -2.35
C LYS A 97 16.60 0.90 -1.34
N VAL A 98 16.93 0.42 -0.14
CA VAL A 98 15.93 0.27 0.93
C VAL A 98 15.77 1.61 1.65
N PRO A 99 14.56 2.18 1.69
CA PRO A 99 14.29 3.47 2.31
C PRO A 99 14.82 3.56 3.74
N TYR A 100 15.20 4.75 4.15
CA TYR A 100 15.69 5.00 5.50
C TYR A 100 14.56 5.40 6.46
N ARG A 101 13.51 6.05 5.93
CA ARG A 101 12.33 6.52 6.68
C ARG A 101 11.06 5.94 6.11
N TYR A 102 10.03 5.86 6.95
CA TYR A 102 8.71 5.37 6.51
C TYR A 102 8.06 6.26 5.45
N GLY A 103 8.25 7.58 5.49
CA GLY A 103 7.76 8.48 4.44
C GLY A 103 8.38 8.20 3.08
N GLU A 104 9.70 7.97 3.04
CA GLU A 104 10.40 7.55 1.82
C GLU A 104 9.88 6.19 1.33
N TYR A 105 9.60 5.28 2.28
CA TYR A 105 9.07 3.95 1.96
C TYR A 105 7.68 4.04 1.35
N LEU A 106 6.78 4.80 1.98
CA LEU A 106 5.43 5.03 1.47
C LEU A 106 5.44 5.62 0.04
N ALA A 107 6.28 6.65 -0.19
CA ALA A 107 6.45 7.27 -1.50
C ALA A 107 6.98 6.26 -2.55
N MET A 108 8.00 5.49 -2.19
CA MET A 108 8.55 4.44 -3.06
C MET A 108 7.49 3.38 -3.43
N LEU A 109 6.69 2.93 -2.47
CA LEU A 109 5.62 1.95 -2.75
C LEU A 109 4.58 2.51 -3.71
N ARG A 110 4.23 3.81 -3.56
CA ARG A 110 3.35 4.52 -4.49
C ARG A 110 3.96 4.61 -5.90
N GLU A 111 5.23 4.97 -5.99
CA GLU A 111 5.96 5.05 -7.27
C GLU A 111 6.06 3.70 -7.96
N LYS A 112 6.17 2.61 -7.20
CA LYS A 112 6.18 1.23 -7.72
C LYS A 112 4.81 0.74 -8.19
N GLY A 113 3.74 1.49 -7.95
CA GLY A 113 2.39 1.18 -8.46
C GLY A 113 1.35 0.83 -7.40
N ALA A 114 1.68 0.82 -6.10
CA ALA A 114 0.66 0.61 -5.08
C ALA A 114 -0.35 1.76 -5.06
N GLU A 115 -1.64 1.43 -5.02
CA GLU A 115 -2.72 2.39 -4.88
C GLU A 115 -3.17 2.45 -3.41
N PHE A 116 -3.26 3.68 -2.88
CA PHE A 116 -3.57 3.89 -1.47
C PHE A 116 -4.95 4.52 -1.29
N TYR A 117 -5.79 3.84 -0.54
CA TYR A 117 -7.14 4.24 -0.17
C TYR A 117 -7.22 4.52 1.32
N VAL A 118 -8.08 5.44 1.73
CA VAL A 118 -8.30 5.76 3.15
C VAL A 118 -9.79 5.87 3.44
N ASN A 119 -10.22 5.24 4.54
CA ASN A 119 -11.60 5.32 5.00
C ASN A 119 -11.93 6.76 5.43
N GLU A 120 -12.79 7.44 4.65
CA GLU A 120 -13.14 8.85 4.90
C GLU A 120 -13.95 9.04 6.18
N GLU A 121 -14.82 8.10 6.55
CA GLU A 121 -15.57 8.19 7.80
C GLU A 121 -14.65 8.10 9.02
N MET A 122 -13.61 7.27 8.94
CA MET A 122 -12.61 7.19 10.00
C MET A 122 -11.77 8.46 10.09
N LEU A 123 -11.47 9.13 8.98
CA LEU A 123 -10.81 10.44 8.99
C LEU A 123 -11.66 11.48 9.72
N ILE A 124 -12.97 11.51 9.46
CA ILE A 124 -13.91 12.43 10.11
C ILE A 124 -14.02 12.10 11.60
N THR A 125 -14.22 10.82 11.93
CA THR A 125 -14.36 10.34 13.31
C THR A 125 -13.11 10.60 14.16
N ALA A 126 -11.93 10.47 13.56
CA ALA A 126 -10.65 10.78 14.20
C ALA A 126 -10.34 12.29 14.26
N GLY A 127 -11.22 13.15 13.73
CA GLY A 127 -11.00 14.60 13.68
C GLY A 127 -9.83 15.02 12.78
N ILE A 128 -9.52 14.22 11.76
CA ILE A 128 -8.49 14.50 10.75
C ILE A 128 -9.12 15.26 9.58
N ALA A 129 -10.30 14.86 9.15
CA ALA A 129 -11.08 15.50 8.11
C ALA A 129 -12.28 16.25 8.69
N LYS A 130 -12.69 17.36 8.04
CA LYS A 130 -13.89 18.13 8.39
C LYS A 130 -15.15 17.64 7.67
N GLY A 131 -14.97 16.84 6.63
CA GLY A 131 -16.05 16.27 5.81
C GLY A 131 -15.51 15.36 4.72
N PRO A 132 -16.40 14.76 3.91
CA PRO A 132 -16.00 13.86 2.83
C PRO A 132 -15.01 14.50 1.86
N GLY A 133 -13.99 13.74 1.47
CA GLY A 133 -12.96 14.18 0.53
C GLY A 133 -11.90 15.13 1.09
N ASP A 134 -11.99 15.55 2.36
CA ASP A 134 -10.98 16.40 3.00
C ASP A 134 -9.73 15.59 3.39
N LEU A 135 -8.63 15.88 2.71
CA LEU A 135 -7.32 15.25 2.93
C LEU A 135 -6.27 16.25 3.43
N ASP A 136 -6.68 17.46 3.85
CA ASP A 136 -5.75 18.56 4.17
C ASP A 136 -4.81 18.22 5.31
N GLN A 137 -5.27 17.42 6.26
CA GLN A 137 -4.49 17.00 7.44
C GLN A 137 -3.73 15.69 7.22
N LEU A 138 -3.71 15.13 6.01
CA LEU A 138 -2.90 13.95 5.70
C LEU A 138 -1.53 14.34 5.17
N SER A 139 -0.52 13.62 5.61
CA SER A 139 0.88 13.80 5.24
C SER A 139 1.16 13.53 3.77
N ALA A 140 0.47 12.56 3.19
CA ALA A 140 0.56 12.22 1.77
C ALA A 140 -0.73 12.57 1.03
N LYS A 141 -0.61 13.30 -0.09
CA LYS A 141 -1.76 13.79 -0.86
C LYS A 141 -2.26 12.81 -1.95
N PHE A 142 -1.63 11.67 -2.09
CA PHE A 142 -2.02 10.65 -3.06
C PHE A 142 -3.05 9.64 -2.53
N PHE A 143 -3.45 9.74 -1.27
CA PHE A 143 -4.52 8.92 -0.74
C PHE A 143 -5.84 9.21 -1.46
N LYS A 144 -6.58 8.14 -1.77
CA LYS A 144 -7.93 8.20 -2.33
C LYS A 144 -8.94 7.96 -1.22
N PRO A 145 -9.78 8.94 -0.86
CA PRO A 145 -10.82 8.72 0.14
C PRO A 145 -11.85 7.75 -0.41
N VAL A 146 -12.29 6.83 0.42
CA VAL A 146 -13.30 5.82 0.07
C VAL A 146 -14.39 5.72 1.12
N SER A 147 -15.62 5.54 0.64
CA SER A 147 -16.79 5.27 1.47
C SER A 147 -16.85 3.80 1.91
N LEU A 148 -17.73 3.47 2.87
CA LEU A 148 -17.95 2.07 3.28
C LEU A 148 -18.38 1.16 2.11
N PRO A 149 -19.29 1.56 1.20
CA PRO A 149 -19.61 0.77 0.00
C PRO A 149 -18.37 0.51 -0.88
N ASP A 150 -17.52 1.54 -1.12
CA ASP A 150 -16.32 1.39 -1.93
C ASP A 150 -15.31 0.43 -1.27
N MET A 151 -15.21 0.45 0.05
CA MET A 151 -14.36 -0.50 0.80
C MET A 151 -14.83 -1.94 0.63
N ILE A 152 -16.15 -2.17 0.52
CA ILE A 152 -16.70 -3.50 0.21
C ILE A 152 -16.33 -3.90 -1.21
N GLN A 153 -16.42 -2.99 -2.19
CA GLN A 153 -16.03 -3.28 -3.56
C GLN A 153 -14.53 -3.63 -3.65
N LEU A 154 -13.65 -2.85 -3.02
CA LEU A 154 -12.22 -3.18 -2.97
C LEU A 154 -11.95 -4.61 -2.45
N ARG A 155 -12.74 -5.08 -1.46
CA ARG A 155 -12.61 -6.44 -0.93
C ARG A 155 -13.14 -7.50 -1.88
N LEU A 156 -14.23 -7.21 -2.59
CA LEU A 156 -14.84 -8.15 -3.54
C LEU A 156 -14.01 -8.33 -4.81
N GLU A 157 -13.29 -7.28 -5.21
CA GLU A 157 -12.43 -7.26 -6.40
C GLU A 157 -11.05 -7.86 -6.15
N ALA A 158 -10.65 -8.06 -4.89
CA ALA A 158 -9.35 -8.60 -4.56
C ALA A 158 -9.31 -10.12 -4.63
N ASP A 159 -8.32 -10.68 -5.34
CA ASP A 159 -8.02 -12.12 -5.34
C ASP A 159 -7.43 -12.57 -4.00
N VAL A 160 -6.67 -11.67 -3.36
CA VAL A 160 -6.04 -11.90 -2.05
C VAL A 160 -6.34 -10.74 -1.12
N TYR A 161 -6.80 -11.05 0.10
CA TYR A 161 -7.09 -10.05 1.14
C TYR A 161 -6.26 -10.32 2.38
N LEU A 162 -5.41 -9.37 2.76
CA LEU A 162 -4.52 -9.43 3.92
C LEU A 162 -4.83 -8.28 4.89
N VAL A 163 -4.79 -8.54 6.21
CA VAL A 163 -5.11 -7.55 7.26
C VAL A 163 -3.97 -7.45 8.25
N TYR A 164 -3.58 -6.21 8.59
CA TYR A 164 -2.52 -5.88 9.54
C TYR A 164 -2.99 -4.87 10.59
#